data_8c58cb0a6b541afa866f5495248bc1df
#
_entry.id   8c58cb0a6b541afa866f5495248bc1df
#
_cell.length_a   1.000
_cell.length_b   1.000
_cell.length_c   1.000
_cell.angle_alpha   90.00
_cell.angle_beta   90.00
_cell.angle_gamma   90.00
#
_symmetry.space_group_name_H-M   'P 1'
#
loop_
_entity.id
_entity.type
_entity.pdbx_description
1 polymer ?
#
loop_
_entity_poly.entity_id
_entity_poly.type
_entity_poly.pdbx_seq_one_letter_code
_entity_poly.pdbx_strand_id
1 'polypeptide(L)'
;KPADLKKIQRHFGLVFQNFNLFPHYSVLKNIIDAPVSVQKRKKEEVVAEAKALLEKMGLSGREDAYPCQLSGGQQQRVSIARALAMRPEILFFDEPTSALDPELTLEILKVIRELAEEKMTMVIVTHEMNFAKDVSNRMIFMDKGVIVEETTPELLFTSTNQRTREFLGKYHDMA
;
A
#
# COMPACT_ATOMS: atom_id res chain seq x y z
N LYS A 1 0.24 -25.07 -11.27
CA LYS A 1 -0.51 -25.98 -10.34
C LYS A 1 -0.90 -25.18 -9.10
N PRO A 2 -1.99 -25.53 -8.34
CA PRO A 2 -2.40 -24.77 -7.13
C PRO A 2 -1.31 -24.63 -6.06
N ALA A 3 -0.41 -25.61 -5.96
CA ALA A 3 0.72 -25.57 -5.04
C ALA A 3 1.75 -24.49 -5.38
N ASP A 4 1.92 -24.19 -6.66
CA ASP A 4 2.86 -23.16 -7.12
C ASP A 4 2.32 -21.74 -6.87
N LEU A 5 1.00 -21.55 -7.01
CA LEU A 5 0.34 -20.28 -6.68
C LEU A 5 0.50 -19.92 -5.19
N LYS A 6 0.35 -20.88 -4.27
CA LYS A 6 0.55 -20.65 -2.84
C LYS A 6 2.00 -20.29 -2.50
N LYS A 7 2.98 -20.80 -3.25
CA LYS A 7 4.39 -20.39 -3.09
C LYS A 7 4.59 -18.95 -3.53
N ILE A 8 4.07 -18.60 -4.72
CA ILE A 8 4.19 -17.25 -5.28
C ILE A 8 3.51 -16.22 -4.36
N GLN A 9 2.32 -16.51 -3.84
CA GLN A 9 1.58 -15.61 -2.93
C GLN A 9 2.34 -15.23 -1.65
N ARG A 10 3.38 -15.99 -1.25
CA ARG A 10 4.19 -15.67 -0.08
C ARG A 10 5.18 -14.54 -0.32
N HIS A 11 5.49 -14.25 -1.57
CA HIS A 11 6.48 -13.24 -1.94
C HIS A 11 5.91 -11.82 -2.03
N PHE A 12 4.58 -11.68 -2.05
CA PHE A 12 3.98 -10.35 -2.13
C PHE A 12 2.85 -10.13 -1.13
N GLY A 13 2.73 -8.88 -0.70
CA GLY A 13 1.61 -8.36 0.05
C GLY A 13 0.72 -7.50 -0.85
N LEU A 14 -0.55 -7.36 -0.48
CA LEU A 14 -1.51 -6.53 -1.19
C LEU A 14 -2.25 -5.63 -0.19
N VAL A 15 -2.25 -4.33 -0.49
CA VAL A 15 -2.98 -3.30 0.22
C VAL A 15 -4.09 -2.80 -0.70
N PHE A 16 -5.33 -3.00 -0.28
CA PHE A 16 -6.52 -2.68 -1.07
C PHE A 16 -7.00 -1.25 -0.82
N GLN A 17 -7.76 -0.71 -1.77
CA GLN A 17 -8.47 0.56 -1.68
C GLN A 17 -9.40 0.64 -0.45
N ASN A 18 -10.15 -0.41 -0.16
CA ASN A 18 -11.18 -0.46 0.89
C ASN A 18 -10.70 -1.10 2.20
N PHE A 19 -9.41 -0.98 2.56
CA PHE A 19 -8.79 -1.50 3.77
C PHE A 19 -8.94 -3.01 3.98
N ASN A 20 -10.10 -3.59 3.76
CA ASN A 20 -10.46 -5.01 3.86
C ASN A 20 -10.02 -5.65 5.20
N LEU A 21 -10.19 -4.92 6.30
CA LEU A 21 -9.97 -5.44 7.63
C LEU A 21 -11.10 -6.39 8.03
N PHE A 22 -10.77 -7.43 8.79
CA PHE A 22 -11.77 -8.30 9.39
C PHE A 22 -12.48 -7.53 10.52
N PRO A 23 -13.78 -7.20 10.37
CA PRO A 23 -14.47 -6.30 11.30
C PRO A 23 -14.65 -6.86 12.71
N HIS A 24 -14.62 -8.19 12.83
CA HIS A 24 -14.77 -8.92 14.09
C HIS A 24 -13.41 -9.28 14.74
N TYR A 25 -12.29 -8.84 14.16
CA TYR A 25 -10.97 -8.97 14.74
C TYR A 25 -10.49 -7.62 15.28
N SER A 26 -9.77 -7.65 16.40
CA SER A 26 -9.02 -6.47 16.86
C SER A 26 -7.94 -6.09 15.87
N VAL A 27 -7.39 -4.89 16.00
CA VAL A 27 -6.25 -4.42 15.21
C VAL A 27 -5.09 -5.41 15.26
N LEU A 28 -4.68 -5.81 16.47
CA LEU A 28 -3.60 -6.77 16.64
C LEU A 28 -3.93 -8.10 15.94
N LYS A 29 -5.14 -8.61 16.12
CA LYS A 29 -5.55 -9.89 15.51
C LYS A 29 -5.58 -9.80 13.98
N ASN A 30 -5.99 -8.68 13.39
CA ASN A 30 -5.93 -8.46 11.94
C ASN A 30 -4.51 -8.61 11.39
N ILE A 31 -3.49 -8.19 12.16
CA ILE A 31 -2.09 -8.23 11.74
C ILE A 31 -1.48 -9.61 11.94
N ILE A 32 -1.72 -10.25 13.09
CA ILE A 32 -1.01 -11.47 13.48
C ILE A 32 -1.61 -12.76 12.93
N ASP A 33 -2.89 -12.75 12.54
CA ASP A 33 -3.61 -13.99 12.19
C ASP A 33 -2.92 -14.77 11.07
N ALA A 34 -2.62 -14.14 9.94
CA ALA A 34 -2.00 -14.81 8.80
C ALA A 34 -0.56 -15.26 9.07
N PRO A 35 0.34 -14.47 9.65
CA PRO A 35 1.69 -14.93 10.03
C PRO A 35 1.67 -16.17 10.94
N VAL A 36 0.76 -16.23 11.89
CA VAL A 36 0.65 -17.37 12.82
C VAL A 36 -0.04 -18.56 12.16
N SER A 37 -1.21 -18.35 11.52
CA SER A 37 -2.04 -19.44 10.99
C SER A 37 -1.50 -20.02 9.69
N VAL A 38 -0.96 -19.18 8.78
CA VAL A 38 -0.53 -19.58 7.43
C VAL A 38 0.98 -19.84 7.39
N GLN A 39 1.80 -18.91 7.94
CA GLN A 39 3.26 -19.07 7.94
C GLN A 39 3.76 -19.93 9.10
N LYS A 40 2.88 -20.29 10.06
CA LYS A 40 3.21 -21.11 11.23
C LYS A 40 4.32 -20.52 12.11
N ARG A 41 4.44 -19.19 12.13
CA ARG A 41 5.39 -18.47 12.98
C ARG A 41 4.95 -18.49 14.43
N LYS A 42 5.89 -18.38 15.36
CA LYS A 42 5.59 -18.34 16.80
C LYS A 42 4.80 -17.08 17.14
N LYS A 43 3.71 -17.26 17.88
CA LYS A 43 2.78 -16.17 18.19
C LYS A 43 3.45 -15.02 18.93
N GLU A 44 4.32 -15.32 19.88
CA GLU A 44 5.03 -14.33 20.71
C GLU A 44 5.91 -13.41 19.84
N GLU A 45 6.64 -14.00 18.88
CA GLU A 45 7.50 -13.25 17.93
C GLU A 45 6.63 -12.35 17.02
N VAL A 46 5.54 -12.91 16.50
CA VAL A 46 4.62 -12.17 15.60
C VAL A 46 3.92 -11.03 16.33
N VAL A 47 3.53 -11.24 17.60
CA VAL A 47 2.93 -10.18 18.43
C VAL A 47 3.91 -9.03 18.67
N ALA A 48 5.18 -9.35 18.99
CA ALA A 48 6.20 -8.32 19.19
C ALA A 48 6.43 -7.51 17.90
N GLU A 49 6.55 -8.18 16.76
CA GLU A 49 6.70 -7.54 15.45
C GLU A 49 5.48 -6.69 15.08
N ALA A 50 4.26 -7.19 15.31
CA ALA A 50 3.03 -6.45 15.05
C ALA A 50 2.93 -5.17 15.87
N LYS A 51 3.37 -5.19 17.14
CA LYS A 51 3.41 -3.97 17.98
C LYS A 51 4.43 -2.97 17.45
N ALA A 52 5.62 -3.41 17.01
CA ALA A 52 6.60 -2.52 16.38
C ALA A 52 6.07 -1.91 15.07
N LEU A 53 5.34 -2.69 14.25
CA LEU A 53 4.67 -2.17 13.06
C LEU A 53 3.58 -1.15 13.41
N LEU A 54 2.78 -1.39 14.45
CA LEU A 54 1.77 -0.43 14.92
C LEU A 54 2.41 0.85 15.43
N GLU A 55 3.52 0.77 16.16
CA GLU A 55 4.28 1.94 16.60
C GLU A 55 4.78 2.74 15.39
N LYS A 56 5.39 2.09 14.41
CA LYS A 56 5.83 2.69 13.14
C LYS A 56 4.67 3.38 12.40
N MET A 57 3.47 2.82 12.46
CA MET A 57 2.26 3.39 11.85
C MET A 57 1.58 4.48 12.71
N GLY A 58 2.16 4.85 13.86
CA GLY A 58 1.56 5.81 14.79
C GLY A 58 0.27 5.32 15.45
N LEU A 59 0.15 4.00 15.65
CA LEU A 59 -1.04 3.33 16.19
C LEU A 59 -0.77 2.60 17.51
N SER A 60 0.27 3.01 18.26
CA SER A 60 0.54 2.48 19.62
C SER A 60 -0.68 2.68 20.51
N GLY A 61 -1.02 1.64 21.29
CA GLY A 61 -2.19 1.64 22.17
C GLY A 61 -3.53 1.38 21.48
N ARG A 62 -3.51 1.02 20.20
CA ARG A 62 -4.71 0.65 19.42
C ARG A 62 -4.85 -0.86 19.17
N GLU A 63 -4.02 -1.68 19.81
CA GLU A 63 -3.93 -3.12 19.60
C GLU A 63 -5.26 -3.84 19.78
N ASP A 64 -6.02 -3.44 20.79
CA ASP A 64 -7.30 -4.05 21.15
C ASP A 64 -8.53 -3.36 20.52
N ALA A 65 -8.31 -2.25 19.80
CA ALA A 65 -9.38 -1.55 19.08
C ALA A 65 -9.91 -2.42 17.92
N TYR A 66 -11.13 -2.18 17.52
CA TYR A 66 -11.77 -2.80 16.36
C TYR A 66 -11.84 -1.82 15.18
N PRO A 67 -11.94 -2.29 13.93
CA PRO A 67 -12.01 -1.42 12.75
C PRO A 67 -13.05 -0.31 12.85
N CYS A 68 -14.22 -0.58 13.40
CA CYS A 68 -15.29 0.42 13.58
C CYS A 68 -14.93 1.57 14.54
N GLN A 69 -13.85 1.43 15.32
CA GLN A 69 -13.37 2.43 16.28
C GLN A 69 -12.21 3.28 15.70
N LEU A 70 -11.86 3.06 14.43
CA LEU A 70 -10.74 3.70 13.75
C LEU A 70 -11.21 4.63 12.63
N SER A 71 -10.50 5.73 12.42
CA SER A 71 -10.66 6.55 11.21
C SER A 71 -10.24 5.78 9.95
N GLY A 72 -10.65 6.23 8.76
CA GLY A 72 -10.25 5.62 7.50
C GLY A 72 -8.73 5.52 7.34
N GLY A 73 -8.00 6.60 7.65
CA GLY A 73 -6.53 6.60 7.61
C GLY A 73 -5.91 5.64 8.62
N GLN A 74 -6.49 5.49 9.82
CA GLN A 74 -6.05 4.48 10.78
C GLN A 74 -6.28 3.07 10.27
N GLN A 75 -7.46 2.80 9.67
CA GLN A 75 -7.76 1.49 9.08
C GLN A 75 -6.79 1.16 7.94
N GLN A 76 -6.44 2.13 7.10
CA GLN A 76 -5.48 1.93 6.01
C GLN A 76 -4.08 1.63 6.56
N ARG A 77 -3.63 2.33 7.60
CA ARG A 77 -2.35 2.03 8.26
C ARG A 77 -2.32 0.63 8.89
N VAL A 78 -3.42 0.16 9.47
CA VAL A 78 -3.55 -1.24 9.92
C VAL A 78 -3.47 -2.22 8.74
N SER A 79 -4.09 -1.90 7.60
CA SER A 79 -4.02 -2.72 6.38
C SER A 79 -2.58 -2.84 5.86
N ILE A 80 -1.83 -1.74 5.88
CA ILE A 80 -0.40 -1.73 5.51
C ILE A 80 0.42 -2.57 6.49
N ALA A 81 0.23 -2.38 7.81
CA ALA A 81 0.91 -3.15 8.84
C ALA A 81 0.63 -4.66 8.71
N ARG A 82 -0.62 -5.03 8.40
CA ARG A 82 -1.03 -6.43 8.14
C ARG A 82 -0.28 -7.02 6.94
N ALA A 83 -0.15 -6.27 5.86
CA ALA A 83 0.58 -6.72 4.67
C ALA A 83 2.08 -6.88 4.98
N LEU A 84 2.69 -5.94 5.69
CA LEU A 84 4.10 -5.97 6.10
C LEU A 84 4.43 -7.11 7.07
N ALA A 85 3.50 -7.49 7.96
CA ALA A 85 3.69 -8.59 8.92
C ALA A 85 3.93 -9.95 8.24
N MET A 86 3.48 -10.11 6.99
CA MET A 86 3.77 -11.28 6.17
C MET A 86 5.21 -11.31 5.62
N ARG A 87 5.99 -10.23 5.81
CA ARG A 87 7.36 -10.05 5.29
C ARG A 87 7.45 -10.26 3.78
N PRO A 88 6.65 -9.52 2.99
CA PRO A 88 6.64 -9.68 1.54
C PRO A 88 7.94 -9.16 0.92
N GLU A 89 8.33 -9.71 -0.23
CA GLU A 89 9.42 -9.18 -1.07
C GLU A 89 8.94 -8.01 -1.92
N ILE A 90 7.65 -8.02 -2.30
CA ILE A 90 6.99 -6.97 -3.09
C ILE A 90 5.67 -6.61 -2.43
N LEU A 91 5.41 -5.32 -2.29
CA LEU A 91 4.15 -4.79 -1.76
C LEU A 91 3.37 -4.10 -2.88
N PHE A 92 2.17 -4.60 -3.15
CA PHE A 92 1.25 -3.99 -4.11
C PHE A 92 0.26 -3.08 -3.39
N PHE A 93 0.08 -1.87 -3.93
CA PHE A 93 -0.94 -0.92 -3.50
C PHE A 93 -1.93 -0.69 -4.62
N ASP A 94 -3.21 -0.93 -4.34
CA ASP A 94 -4.30 -0.68 -5.27
C ASP A 94 -5.09 0.53 -4.79
N GLU A 95 -4.79 1.70 -5.36
CA GLU A 95 -5.41 2.99 -5.02
C GLU A 95 -5.49 3.27 -3.50
N PRO A 96 -4.37 3.27 -2.75
CA PRO A 96 -4.37 3.24 -1.29
C PRO A 96 -4.99 4.47 -0.61
N THR A 97 -5.27 5.54 -1.36
CA THR A 97 -5.79 6.82 -0.85
C THR A 97 -7.19 7.16 -1.33
N SER A 98 -7.74 6.45 -2.31
CA SER A 98 -8.99 6.83 -2.98
C SER A 98 -10.25 6.80 -2.09
N ALA A 99 -10.21 6.08 -0.95
CA ALA A 99 -11.29 6.04 0.04
C ALA A 99 -11.10 7.03 1.21
N LEU A 100 -10.14 7.96 1.10
CA LEU A 100 -9.74 8.87 2.16
C LEU A 100 -10.01 10.33 1.77
N ASP A 101 -10.24 11.17 2.77
CA ASP A 101 -10.23 12.62 2.58
C ASP A 101 -8.79 13.16 2.35
N PRO A 102 -8.62 14.39 1.86
CA PRO A 102 -7.31 14.92 1.50
C PRO A 102 -6.29 14.95 2.64
N GLU A 103 -6.74 15.18 3.88
CA GLU A 103 -5.83 15.23 5.04
C GLU A 103 -5.28 13.85 5.37
N LEU A 104 -6.16 12.84 5.43
CA LEU A 104 -5.77 11.44 5.65
C LEU A 104 -4.97 10.86 4.47
N THR A 105 -5.24 11.32 3.25
CA THR A 105 -4.45 10.99 2.06
C THR A 105 -2.97 11.32 2.28
N LEU A 106 -2.65 12.53 2.74
CA LEU A 106 -1.27 12.96 2.99
C LEU A 106 -0.56 12.06 4.01
N GLU A 107 -1.27 11.63 5.06
CA GLU A 107 -0.71 10.72 6.06
C GLU A 107 -0.32 9.37 5.45
N ILE A 108 -1.15 8.80 4.58
CA ILE A 108 -0.86 7.51 3.92
C ILE A 108 0.27 7.63 2.91
N LEU A 109 0.28 8.70 2.11
CA LEU A 109 1.37 8.97 1.17
C LEU A 109 2.72 9.11 1.88
N LYS A 110 2.73 9.72 3.08
CA LYS A 110 3.93 9.80 3.92
C LYS A 110 4.42 8.41 4.34
N VAL A 111 3.53 7.55 4.82
CA VAL A 111 3.87 6.16 5.18
C VAL A 111 4.47 5.41 4.00
N ILE A 112 3.88 5.53 2.80
CA ILE A 112 4.39 4.85 1.61
C ILE A 112 5.76 5.41 1.20
N ARG A 113 6.00 6.72 1.34
CA ARG A 113 7.30 7.35 1.11
C ARG A 113 8.38 6.80 2.05
N GLU A 114 8.07 6.68 3.34
CA GLU A 114 8.97 6.09 4.33
C GLU A 114 9.36 4.64 3.95
N LEU A 115 8.40 3.85 3.48
CA LEU A 115 8.67 2.50 2.97
C LEU A 115 9.57 2.50 1.72
N ALA A 116 9.42 3.49 0.82
CA ALA A 116 10.30 3.65 -0.33
C ALA A 116 11.73 4.00 0.07
N GLU A 117 11.90 4.87 1.05
CA GLU A 117 13.21 5.24 1.62
C GLU A 117 13.91 4.02 2.26
N GLU A 118 13.15 3.11 2.87
CA GLU A 118 13.63 1.83 3.39
C GLU A 118 13.92 0.79 2.30
N LYS A 119 13.82 1.17 1.02
CA LYS A 119 14.07 0.30 -0.15
C LYS A 119 13.09 -0.88 -0.28
N MET A 120 11.87 -0.76 0.24
CA MET A 120 10.81 -1.73 -0.03
C MET A 120 10.48 -1.72 -1.52
N THR A 121 10.49 -2.88 -2.15
CA THR A 121 10.01 -3.02 -3.53
C THR A 121 8.49 -2.90 -3.57
N MET A 122 7.98 -1.92 -4.32
CA MET A 122 6.55 -1.63 -4.37
C MET A 122 6.06 -1.46 -5.80
N VAL A 123 4.82 -1.86 -6.03
CA VAL A 123 4.04 -1.53 -7.23
C VAL A 123 2.79 -0.79 -6.76
N ILE A 124 2.62 0.45 -7.20
CA ILE A 124 1.57 1.35 -6.70
C ILE A 124 0.68 1.76 -7.87
N VAL A 125 -0.60 1.41 -7.80
CA VAL A 125 -1.63 1.99 -8.68
C VAL A 125 -2.18 3.22 -7.97
N THR A 126 -2.08 4.39 -8.59
CA THR A 126 -2.49 5.65 -7.96
C THR A 126 -2.86 6.70 -9.00
N HIS A 127 -3.70 7.62 -8.61
CA HIS A 127 -3.99 8.87 -9.33
C HIS A 127 -3.27 10.09 -8.72
N GLU A 128 -2.50 9.92 -7.65
CA GLU A 128 -1.70 10.95 -7.00
C GLU A 128 -0.41 11.22 -7.79
N MET A 129 -0.51 12.00 -8.87
CA MET A 129 0.58 12.14 -9.85
C MET A 129 1.85 12.78 -9.27
N ASN A 130 1.71 13.80 -8.42
CA ASN A 130 2.86 14.45 -7.78
C ASN A 130 3.60 13.46 -6.87
N PHE A 131 2.84 12.70 -6.07
CA PHE A 131 3.41 11.65 -5.24
C PHE A 131 4.12 10.57 -6.08
N ALA A 132 3.47 10.08 -7.14
CA ALA A 132 4.05 9.08 -8.02
C ALA A 132 5.35 9.57 -8.65
N LYS A 133 5.42 10.83 -9.07
CA LYS A 133 6.64 11.47 -9.59
C LYS A 133 7.78 11.47 -8.57
N ASP A 134 7.47 11.80 -7.31
CA ASP A 134 8.47 11.97 -6.26
C ASP A 134 9.05 10.65 -5.74
N VAL A 135 8.26 9.56 -5.72
CA VAL A 135 8.66 8.31 -5.05
C VAL A 135 9.04 7.19 -6.00
N SER A 136 8.60 7.24 -7.25
CA SER A 136 8.82 6.13 -8.17
C SER A 136 10.16 6.23 -8.90
N ASN A 137 10.75 5.07 -9.21
CA ASN A 137 11.90 4.97 -10.09
C ASN A 137 11.49 4.68 -11.54
N ARG A 138 10.28 4.16 -11.72
CA ARG A 138 9.71 3.78 -13.01
C ARG A 138 8.21 4.01 -12.97
N MET A 139 7.67 4.59 -14.03
CA MET A 139 6.24 4.82 -14.21
C MET A 139 5.74 4.08 -15.44
N ILE A 140 4.52 3.55 -15.32
CA ILE A 140 3.82 2.86 -16.40
C ILE A 140 2.48 3.55 -16.58
N PHE A 141 2.25 4.13 -17.74
CA PHE A 141 0.95 4.66 -18.11
C PHE A 141 0.17 3.61 -18.90
N MET A 142 -1.02 3.29 -18.40
CA MET A 142 -1.94 2.32 -19.03
C MET A 142 -3.22 3.01 -19.49
N ASP A 143 -3.70 2.64 -20.66
CA ASP A 143 -5.00 3.05 -21.15
C ASP A 143 -5.69 1.88 -21.88
N LYS A 144 -6.99 1.69 -21.63
CA LYS A 144 -7.79 0.62 -22.24
C LYS A 144 -7.19 -0.78 -22.14
N GLY A 145 -6.52 -1.08 -21.01
CA GLY A 145 -5.94 -2.40 -20.73
C GLY A 145 -4.60 -2.67 -21.41
N VAL A 146 -3.98 -1.67 -22.05
CA VAL A 146 -2.65 -1.79 -22.66
C VAL A 146 -1.67 -0.78 -22.05
N ILE A 147 -0.39 -1.15 -22.03
CA ILE A 147 0.69 -0.23 -21.65
C ILE A 147 0.89 0.73 -22.83
N VAL A 148 0.67 2.02 -22.59
CA VAL A 148 0.88 3.09 -23.57
C VAL A 148 2.30 3.61 -23.52
N GLU A 149 2.83 3.74 -22.31
CA GLU A 149 4.19 4.24 -22.09
C GLU A 149 4.77 3.66 -20.80
N GLU A 150 6.06 3.37 -20.82
CA GLU A 150 6.82 2.91 -19.67
C GLU A 150 8.17 3.61 -19.66
N THR A 151 8.46 4.40 -18.62
CA THR A 151 9.67 5.25 -18.57
C THR A 151 9.96 5.73 -17.13
N THR A 152 10.93 6.61 -16.97
CA THR A 152 11.18 7.30 -15.69
C THR A 152 10.15 8.40 -15.44
N PRO A 153 9.95 8.84 -14.18
CA PRO A 153 9.03 9.93 -13.86
C PRO A 153 9.29 11.19 -14.69
N GLU A 154 10.54 11.63 -14.80
CA GLU A 154 10.91 12.87 -15.50
C GLU A 154 10.51 12.81 -16.98
N LEU A 155 10.74 11.67 -17.62
CA LEU A 155 10.42 11.48 -19.03
C LEU A 155 8.92 11.35 -19.26
N LEU A 156 8.18 10.71 -18.33
CA LEU A 156 6.73 10.60 -18.44
C LEU A 156 6.06 11.98 -18.39
N PHE A 157 6.48 12.85 -17.47
CA PHE A 157 5.92 14.20 -17.33
C PHE A 157 6.31 15.16 -18.46
N THR A 158 7.32 14.82 -19.25
CA THR A 158 7.73 15.53 -20.47
C THR A 158 7.44 14.75 -21.75
N SER A 159 6.58 13.73 -21.66
CA SER A 159 6.27 12.82 -22.76
C SER A 159 5.78 13.56 -24.02
N THR A 160 6.21 13.07 -25.18
CA THR A 160 5.69 13.49 -26.49
C THR A 160 4.49 12.65 -26.96
N ASN A 161 4.18 11.56 -26.24
CA ASN A 161 3.00 10.74 -26.54
C ASN A 161 1.71 11.53 -26.31
N GLN A 162 0.90 11.66 -27.34
CA GLN A 162 -0.32 12.46 -27.28
C GLN A 162 -1.25 11.99 -26.15
N ARG A 163 -1.44 10.68 -26.00
CA ARG A 163 -2.39 10.13 -25.01
C ARG A 163 -1.89 10.35 -23.57
N THR A 164 -0.58 10.20 -23.33
CA THR A 164 0.05 10.52 -22.04
C THR A 164 -0.12 11.99 -21.70
N ARG A 165 0.12 12.89 -22.65
CA ARG A 165 -0.07 14.34 -22.47
C ARG A 165 -1.51 14.73 -22.17
N GLU A 166 -2.47 14.14 -22.87
CA GLU A 166 -3.91 14.37 -22.60
C GLU A 166 -4.32 13.92 -21.19
N PHE A 167 -3.72 12.82 -20.71
CA PHE A 167 -3.95 12.35 -19.36
C PHE A 167 -3.33 13.28 -18.32
N LEU A 168 -2.05 13.63 -18.48
CA LEU A 168 -1.33 14.48 -17.52
C LEU A 168 -1.83 15.93 -17.54
N GLY A 169 -2.28 16.45 -18.69
CA GLY A 169 -2.83 17.80 -18.82
C GLY A 169 -4.02 18.04 -17.90
N LYS A 170 -4.84 17.04 -17.65
CA LYS A 170 -5.96 17.13 -16.71
C LYS A 170 -5.51 17.35 -15.25
N TYR A 171 -4.29 17.01 -14.91
CA TYR A 171 -3.74 17.21 -13.57
C TYR A 171 -2.98 18.53 -13.43
N HIS A 172 -2.50 19.13 -14.52
CA HIS A 172 -1.89 20.46 -14.51
C HIS A 172 -2.91 21.58 -14.34
N ASP A 173 -4.16 21.37 -14.79
CA ASP A 173 -5.25 22.34 -14.64
C ASP A 173 -5.93 22.30 -13.26
N MET A 174 -5.55 21.36 -12.40
CA MET A 174 -6.10 21.16 -11.04
C MET A 174 -5.12 21.54 -9.92
N ALA A 175 -3.92 21.99 -10.25
CA ALA A 175 -2.87 22.46 -9.32
C ALA A 175 -2.72 23.98 -9.47
#